data_fbafdf6e3d0f893092911ad37ac3f2d9
#
_entry.id   fbafdf6e3d0f893092911ad37ac3f2d9
#
_cell.length_a   1.000
_cell.length_b   1.000
_cell.length_c   1.000
_cell.angle_alpha   90.00
_cell.angle_beta   90.00
_cell.angle_gamma   90.00
#
_symmetry.space_group_name_H-M   'P 1'
#
loop_
_entity.id
_entity.type
_entity.pdbx_description
1 polymer ?
#
loop_
_entity_poly.entity_id
_entity_poly.type
_entity_poly.pdbx_seq_one_letter_code
_entity_poly.pdbx_strand_id
1 'polypeptide(L)'
;MKLVKDINKESSNQPQVSDKEAEEAIKKLLAWIGEDPSREGLQDTPKRVVKAFKEYFKGYHQNAEEDLSKTFGDVEGYDDMVIEKNITLESHCEHHMAPIIGVAHVSYIPNKKVVGLSKLARTVEIFSKRLQTQERLTMQIAKTLMSALDAKGVAVTIDAAHQCMTMRGIKKEKATTVTNYFLGSFKEDLSIQNRYLKYIGK
;
A
#
# COMPACT_ATOMS: atom_id res chain seq x y z
N MET A 1 20.76 3.62 -1.20
CA MET A 1 20.21 4.87 -1.76
C MET A 1 19.87 4.86 -3.27
N LYS A 2 20.20 3.80 -4.04
CA LYS A 2 19.89 3.72 -5.50
C LYS A 2 18.53 3.09 -5.82
N LEU A 3 17.98 2.23 -4.97
CA LEU A 3 16.79 1.41 -5.27
C LEU A 3 15.43 2.15 -5.26
N VAL A 4 15.31 3.30 -4.59
CA VAL A 4 14.03 4.04 -4.53
C VAL A 4 13.86 4.96 -5.74
N LYS A 5 14.97 5.43 -6.34
CA LYS A 5 14.92 6.31 -7.54
C LYS A 5 14.50 5.61 -8.82
N ASP A 6 14.65 4.29 -8.92
CA ASP A 6 14.38 3.56 -10.17
C ASP A 6 12.89 3.19 -10.34
N ILE A 7 12.12 3.12 -9.26
CA ILE A 7 10.69 2.74 -9.33
C ILE A 7 9.81 3.86 -9.91
N ASN A 8 10.23 5.13 -9.78
CA ASN A 8 9.48 6.28 -10.31
C ASN A 8 9.91 6.70 -11.74
N LYS A 9 10.94 6.08 -12.33
CA LYS A 9 11.45 6.46 -13.65
C LYS A 9 10.95 5.62 -14.82
N GLU A 10 10.29 4.50 -14.58
CA GLU A 10 9.83 3.60 -15.66
C GLU A 10 8.51 4.02 -16.32
N SER A 11 7.85 5.09 -15.85
CA SER A 11 6.51 5.47 -16.38
C SER A 11 6.51 6.30 -17.66
N SER A 12 7.66 6.70 -18.22
CA SER A 12 7.71 7.64 -19.35
C SER A 12 7.64 7.00 -20.74
N ASN A 13 7.58 5.68 -20.87
CA ASN A 13 7.59 5.00 -22.17
C ASN A 13 6.59 3.84 -22.31
N GLN A 14 5.57 3.76 -21.45
CA GLN A 14 4.51 2.77 -21.63
C GLN A 14 3.51 3.28 -22.67
N PRO A 15 3.04 2.42 -23.61
CA PRO A 15 1.99 2.79 -24.54
C PRO A 15 0.75 3.21 -23.75
N GLN A 16 0.28 4.42 -24.00
CA GLN A 16 -0.95 4.91 -23.38
C GLN A 16 -2.14 4.16 -23.99
N VAL A 17 -2.69 3.21 -23.24
CA VAL A 17 -3.94 2.55 -23.57
C VAL A 17 -5.09 3.47 -23.18
N SER A 18 -5.98 3.78 -24.11
CA SER A 18 -7.16 4.59 -23.86
C SER A 18 -8.21 3.82 -23.03
N ASP A 19 -9.09 4.56 -22.35
CA ASP A 19 -10.23 3.97 -21.62
C ASP A 19 -11.06 3.05 -22.53
N LYS A 20 -11.26 3.44 -23.78
CA LYS A 20 -12.04 2.70 -24.77
C LYS A 20 -11.40 1.35 -25.13
N GLU A 21 -10.09 1.31 -25.28
CA GLU A 21 -9.34 0.07 -25.50
C GLU A 21 -9.39 -0.84 -24.25
N ALA A 22 -9.30 -0.27 -23.05
CA ALA A 22 -9.46 -1.00 -21.80
C ALA A 22 -10.89 -1.58 -21.65
N GLU A 23 -11.93 -0.80 -21.99
CA GLU A 23 -13.32 -1.27 -22.00
C GLU A 23 -13.53 -2.44 -22.98
N GLU A 24 -12.95 -2.37 -24.18
CA GLU A 24 -13.02 -3.47 -25.16
C GLU A 24 -12.26 -4.73 -24.66
N ALA A 25 -11.15 -4.57 -23.91
CA ALA A 25 -10.46 -5.70 -23.30
C ALA A 25 -11.35 -6.38 -22.24
N ILE A 26 -12.09 -5.60 -21.43
CA ILE A 26 -13.04 -6.13 -20.45
C ILE A 26 -14.20 -6.86 -21.13
N LYS A 27 -14.74 -6.37 -22.24
CA LYS A 27 -15.75 -7.09 -23.00
C LYS A 27 -15.27 -8.45 -23.48
N LYS A 28 -14.05 -8.51 -23.99
CA LYS A 28 -13.41 -9.78 -24.41
C LYS A 28 -13.26 -10.73 -23.23
N LEU A 29 -12.87 -10.22 -22.06
CA LEU A 29 -12.76 -11.02 -20.85
C LEU A 29 -14.13 -11.58 -20.41
N LEU A 30 -15.19 -10.77 -20.45
CA LEU A 30 -16.56 -11.24 -20.15
C LEU A 30 -16.98 -12.38 -21.07
N ALA A 31 -16.77 -12.25 -22.39
CA ALA A 31 -17.05 -13.31 -23.34
C ALA A 31 -16.18 -14.57 -23.09
N TRP A 32 -14.90 -14.39 -22.76
CA TRP A 32 -13.97 -15.49 -22.50
C TRP A 32 -14.38 -16.33 -21.27
N ILE A 33 -14.94 -15.71 -20.21
CA ILE A 33 -15.44 -16.43 -19.03
C ILE A 33 -16.81 -17.09 -19.29
N GLY A 34 -17.39 -16.94 -20.49
CA GLY A 34 -18.68 -17.56 -20.87
C GLY A 34 -19.91 -16.67 -20.70
N GLU A 35 -19.75 -15.38 -20.44
CA GLU A 35 -20.86 -14.43 -20.31
C GLU A 35 -21.22 -13.78 -21.65
N ASP A 36 -22.48 -13.31 -21.77
CA ASP A 36 -22.93 -12.46 -22.87
C ASP A 36 -22.76 -10.96 -22.50
N PRO A 37 -21.74 -10.27 -23.08
CA PRO A 37 -21.53 -8.85 -22.77
C PRO A 37 -22.66 -7.93 -23.24
N SER A 38 -23.57 -8.42 -24.09
CA SER A 38 -24.69 -7.63 -24.64
C SER A 38 -25.93 -7.64 -23.74
N ARG A 39 -26.03 -8.56 -22.78
CA ARG A 39 -27.17 -8.62 -21.85
C ARG A 39 -27.24 -7.35 -20.99
N GLU A 40 -28.44 -6.90 -20.67
CA GLU A 40 -28.75 -5.64 -20.00
C GLU A 40 -27.86 -5.37 -18.76
N GLY A 41 -27.69 -6.37 -17.89
CA GLY A 41 -26.88 -6.22 -16.66
C GLY A 41 -25.39 -6.05 -16.89
N LEU A 42 -24.84 -6.33 -18.10
CA LEU A 42 -23.41 -6.24 -18.42
C LEU A 42 -23.04 -5.15 -19.41
N GLN A 43 -23.99 -4.47 -20.02
CA GLN A 43 -23.72 -3.42 -21.03
C GLN A 43 -22.78 -2.33 -20.51
N ASP A 44 -22.98 -1.88 -19.25
CA ASP A 44 -22.15 -0.86 -18.61
C ASP A 44 -20.95 -1.43 -17.84
N THR A 45 -20.83 -2.75 -17.69
CA THR A 45 -19.78 -3.38 -16.88
C THR A 45 -18.37 -2.99 -17.32
N PRO A 46 -18.02 -2.98 -18.61
CA PRO A 46 -16.69 -2.56 -19.05
C PRO A 46 -16.31 -1.16 -18.53
N LYS A 47 -17.19 -0.19 -18.69
CA LYS A 47 -17.00 1.19 -18.22
C LYS A 47 -16.88 1.27 -16.70
N ARG A 48 -17.72 0.52 -15.96
CA ARG A 48 -17.68 0.47 -14.50
C ARG A 48 -16.38 -0.15 -14.00
N VAL A 49 -15.87 -1.19 -14.64
CA VAL A 49 -14.61 -1.85 -14.29
C VAL A 49 -13.43 -0.89 -14.53
N VAL A 50 -13.37 -0.22 -15.68
CA VAL A 50 -12.32 0.76 -15.98
C VAL A 50 -12.32 1.89 -14.94
N LYS A 51 -13.49 2.42 -14.58
CA LYS A 51 -13.62 3.42 -13.53
C LYS A 51 -13.13 2.91 -12.17
N ALA A 52 -13.53 1.71 -11.75
CA ALA A 52 -13.09 1.10 -10.51
C ALA A 52 -11.56 0.89 -10.48
N PHE A 53 -10.97 0.44 -11.59
CA PHE A 53 -9.52 0.24 -11.69
C PHE A 53 -8.73 1.54 -11.55
N LYS A 54 -9.24 2.67 -12.07
CA LYS A 54 -8.64 3.98 -11.82
C LYS A 54 -8.60 4.34 -10.33
N GLU A 55 -9.61 3.93 -9.57
CA GLU A 55 -9.66 4.14 -8.11
C GLU A 55 -8.73 3.16 -7.38
N TYR A 56 -8.75 1.86 -7.75
CA TYR A 56 -7.91 0.83 -7.13
C TYR A 56 -6.41 1.06 -7.37
N PHE A 57 -6.05 1.64 -8.50
CA PHE A 57 -4.66 1.82 -8.92
C PHE A 57 -4.20 3.28 -8.99
N LYS A 58 -4.95 4.21 -8.36
CA LYS A 58 -4.59 5.64 -8.33
C LYS A 58 -3.22 5.94 -7.75
N GLY A 59 -2.68 5.05 -6.93
CA GLY A 59 -1.37 5.20 -6.30
C GLY A 59 -0.20 5.25 -7.29
N TYR A 60 -0.37 4.75 -8.52
CA TYR A 60 0.65 4.91 -9.58
C TYR A 60 0.83 6.36 -10.04
N HIS A 61 -0.18 7.20 -9.81
CA HIS A 61 -0.19 8.62 -10.20
C HIS A 61 0.05 9.56 -9.00
N GLN A 62 0.46 9.02 -7.85
CA GLN A 62 0.66 9.78 -6.61
C GLN A 62 2.10 9.62 -6.11
N ASN A 63 2.63 10.69 -5.50
CA ASN A 63 3.97 10.74 -4.93
C ASN A 63 3.90 10.89 -3.40
N ALA A 64 4.27 9.82 -2.69
CA ALA A 64 4.25 9.81 -1.23
C ALA A 64 5.32 10.73 -0.60
N GLU A 65 6.48 10.91 -1.25
CA GLU A 65 7.54 11.80 -0.74
C GLU A 65 7.10 13.26 -0.78
N GLU A 66 6.41 13.66 -1.84
CA GLU A 66 5.83 15.00 -1.97
C GLU A 66 4.76 15.25 -0.89
N ASP A 67 3.89 14.25 -0.66
CA ASP A 67 2.86 14.36 0.38
C ASP A 67 3.46 14.47 1.79
N LEU A 68 4.58 13.79 2.05
CA LEU A 68 5.32 13.83 3.32
C LEU A 68 6.20 15.09 3.47
N SER A 69 6.43 15.88 2.43
CA SER A 69 7.29 17.07 2.49
C SER A 69 6.77 18.15 3.45
N LYS A 70 5.46 18.17 3.71
CA LYS A 70 4.83 19.10 4.66
C LYS A 70 4.98 18.57 6.08
N THR A 71 6.09 18.93 6.72
CA THR A 71 6.43 18.58 8.10
C THR A 71 6.39 19.79 9.01
N PHE A 72 6.31 19.54 10.31
CA PHE A 72 6.41 20.54 11.36
C PHE A 72 7.79 20.43 12.03
N GLY A 73 8.51 21.54 12.16
CA GLY A 73 9.88 21.54 12.69
C GLY A 73 9.95 21.56 14.22
N ASP A 74 8.83 21.76 14.89
CA ASP A 74 8.79 21.82 16.35
C ASP A 74 8.25 20.52 16.92
N VAL A 75 9.10 19.78 17.57
CA VAL A 75 8.76 18.54 18.30
C VAL A 75 8.68 18.77 19.82
N GLU A 76 8.92 20.02 20.30
CA GLU A 76 8.90 20.38 21.73
C GLU A 76 9.63 19.38 22.63
N GLY A 77 10.70 18.74 22.12
CA GLY A 77 11.47 17.72 22.85
C GLY A 77 10.87 16.32 22.86
N TYR A 78 9.79 16.05 22.10
CA TYR A 78 9.26 14.70 21.98
C TYR A 78 10.22 13.80 21.21
N ASP A 79 10.75 12.77 21.87
CA ASP A 79 11.79 11.87 21.37
C ASP A 79 11.38 10.38 21.34
N ASP A 80 10.14 10.08 21.69
CA ASP A 80 9.58 8.72 21.69
C ASP A 80 8.86 8.38 20.38
N MET A 81 8.43 7.12 20.24
CA MET A 81 7.74 6.65 19.05
C MET A 81 6.33 7.24 18.92
N VAL A 82 6.01 7.70 17.74
CA VAL A 82 4.65 8.00 17.30
C VAL A 82 4.11 6.78 16.58
N ILE A 83 2.91 6.32 16.92
CA ILE A 83 2.29 5.13 16.33
C ILE A 83 0.91 5.46 15.80
N GLU A 84 0.68 5.21 14.52
CA GLU A 84 -0.63 5.16 13.89
C GLU A 84 -0.99 3.69 13.65
N LYS A 85 -2.02 3.19 14.31
CA LYS A 85 -2.40 1.78 14.23
C LYS A 85 -3.79 1.56 13.65
N ASN A 86 -4.03 0.34 13.13
CA ASN A 86 -5.31 -0.04 12.51
C ASN A 86 -5.67 0.82 11.29
N ILE A 87 -4.66 1.27 10.53
CA ILE A 87 -4.88 1.94 9.26
C ILE A 87 -5.48 0.92 8.31
N THR A 88 -6.69 1.15 7.82
CA THR A 88 -7.33 0.27 6.83
C THR A 88 -6.44 0.13 5.60
N LEU A 89 -6.23 -1.11 5.18
CA LEU A 89 -5.42 -1.46 4.02
C LEU A 89 -6.26 -2.22 3.01
N GLU A 90 -6.34 -1.67 1.80
CA GLU A 90 -6.95 -2.28 0.64
C GLU A 90 -5.97 -2.20 -0.52
N SER A 91 -5.46 -3.34 -0.97
CA SER A 91 -4.49 -3.46 -2.05
C SER A 91 -4.88 -4.60 -3.00
N HIS A 92 -4.07 -4.85 -4.02
CA HIS A 92 -4.28 -5.92 -4.98
C HIS A 92 -2.99 -6.71 -5.20
N CYS A 93 -3.12 -8.03 -5.11
CA CYS A 93 -2.01 -8.95 -5.37
C CYS A 93 -1.56 -8.84 -6.84
N GLU A 94 -0.28 -8.61 -7.08
CA GLU A 94 0.26 -8.48 -8.44
C GLU A 94 0.16 -9.77 -9.27
N HIS A 95 0.08 -10.94 -8.62
CA HIS A 95 0.04 -12.22 -9.31
C HIS A 95 -1.36 -12.55 -9.89
N HIS A 96 -2.42 -12.08 -9.25
CA HIS A 96 -3.80 -12.46 -9.60
C HIS A 96 -4.76 -11.27 -9.71
N MET A 97 -4.31 -10.05 -9.45
CA MET A 97 -5.14 -8.85 -9.32
C MET A 97 -6.29 -9.01 -8.29
N ALA A 98 -6.19 -9.99 -7.41
CA ALA A 98 -7.17 -10.24 -6.35
C ALA A 98 -6.92 -9.30 -5.16
N PRO A 99 -7.97 -8.89 -4.42
CA PRO A 99 -7.82 -7.99 -3.29
C PRO A 99 -6.94 -8.55 -2.17
N ILE A 100 -6.19 -7.67 -1.52
CA ILE A 100 -5.51 -7.85 -0.24
C ILE A 100 -6.18 -6.89 0.73
N ILE A 101 -6.80 -7.41 1.79
CA ILE A 101 -7.60 -6.60 2.71
C ILE A 101 -7.10 -6.84 4.14
N GLY A 102 -6.83 -5.78 4.87
CA GLY A 102 -6.33 -5.89 6.23
C GLY A 102 -6.07 -4.54 6.89
N VAL A 103 -5.07 -4.53 7.75
CA VAL A 103 -4.65 -3.33 8.49
C VAL A 103 -3.14 -3.15 8.41
N ALA A 104 -2.73 -1.89 8.45
CA ALA A 104 -1.34 -1.51 8.62
C ALA A 104 -1.17 -0.77 9.95
N HIS A 105 -0.01 -0.98 10.57
CA HIS A 105 0.46 -0.24 11.73
C HIS A 105 1.78 0.42 11.34
N VAL A 106 1.87 1.71 11.55
CA VAL A 106 3.03 2.52 11.16
C VAL A 106 3.53 3.28 12.37
N SER A 107 4.84 3.22 12.61
CA SER A 107 5.48 3.97 13.68
C SER A 107 6.76 4.61 13.20
N TYR A 108 7.09 5.78 13.76
CA TYR A 108 8.38 6.40 13.59
C TYR A 108 8.85 7.06 14.89
N ILE A 109 10.16 7.18 15.05
CA ILE A 109 10.77 7.98 16.12
C ILE A 109 11.31 9.26 15.46
N PRO A 110 10.79 10.44 15.82
CA PRO A 110 11.21 11.69 15.19
C PRO A 110 12.70 12.00 15.52
N ASN A 111 13.38 12.63 14.57
CA ASN A 111 14.67 13.23 14.79
C ASN A 111 14.50 14.73 15.09
N LYS A 112 14.11 15.51 14.08
CA LYS A 112 13.92 16.97 14.21
C LYS A 112 12.55 17.43 13.68
N LYS A 113 11.78 16.54 13.10
CA LYS A 113 10.52 16.86 12.42
C LYS A 113 9.45 15.86 12.80
N VAL A 114 8.24 16.35 12.94
CA VAL A 114 7.04 15.54 13.01
C VAL A 114 6.18 15.76 11.77
N VAL A 115 5.37 14.78 11.45
CA VAL A 115 4.44 14.81 10.32
C VAL A 115 3.01 14.68 10.83
N GLY A 116 2.06 15.32 10.16
CA GLY A 116 0.65 15.14 10.49
C GLY A 116 0.23 13.67 10.36
N LEU A 117 -0.50 13.15 11.35
CA LEU A 117 -0.90 11.73 11.42
C LEU A 117 -1.59 11.24 10.14
N SER A 118 -2.44 12.09 9.53
CA SER A 118 -3.10 11.78 8.25
C SER A 118 -2.13 11.48 7.10
N LYS A 119 -0.88 11.95 7.18
CA LYS A 119 0.14 11.70 6.16
C LYS A 119 0.69 10.28 6.25
N LEU A 120 0.76 9.71 7.45
CA LEU A 120 1.12 8.31 7.64
C LEU A 120 0.09 7.38 6.97
N ALA A 121 -1.19 7.60 7.26
CA ALA A 121 -2.29 6.85 6.65
C ALA A 121 -2.32 7.02 5.12
N ARG A 122 -2.09 8.24 4.62
CA ARG A 122 -2.03 8.51 3.18
C ARG A 122 -0.84 7.84 2.50
N THR A 123 0.31 7.75 3.16
CA THR A 123 1.46 7.00 2.64
C THR A 123 1.11 5.51 2.46
N VAL A 124 0.43 4.91 3.44
CA VAL A 124 -0.10 3.54 3.32
C VAL A 124 -1.04 3.44 2.12
N GLU A 125 -2.00 4.36 1.98
CA GLU A 125 -2.96 4.36 0.87
C GLU A 125 -2.27 4.46 -0.50
N ILE A 126 -1.33 5.39 -0.68
CA ILE A 126 -0.61 5.61 -1.95
C ILE A 126 0.09 4.32 -2.42
N PHE A 127 0.77 3.62 -1.52
CA PHE A 127 1.44 2.36 -1.88
C PHE A 127 0.48 1.19 -2.01
N SER A 128 -0.60 1.14 -1.23
CA SER A 128 -1.62 0.09 -1.31
C SER A 128 -2.41 0.13 -2.62
N LYS A 129 -2.69 1.32 -3.16
CA LYS A 129 -3.43 1.50 -4.42
C LYS A 129 -2.53 1.25 -5.65
N ARG A 130 -1.80 0.12 -5.62
CA ARG A 130 -0.94 -0.42 -6.69
C ARG A 130 -1.05 -1.95 -6.71
N LEU A 131 -0.52 -2.59 -7.75
CA LEU A 131 -0.28 -4.03 -7.72
C LEU A 131 0.93 -4.34 -6.84
N GLN A 132 0.76 -5.20 -5.83
CA GLN A 132 1.76 -5.41 -4.78
C GLN A 132 2.00 -6.88 -4.42
N THR A 133 3.20 -7.17 -3.93
CA THR A 133 3.40 -8.20 -2.90
C THR A 133 3.37 -7.52 -1.53
N GLN A 134 2.90 -8.21 -0.50
CA GLN A 134 2.79 -7.60 0.83
C GLN A 134 4.15 -7.21 1.41
N GLU A 135 5.19 -8.00 1.14
CA GLU A 135 6.57 -7.76 1.57
C GLU A 135 7.11 -6.46 0.95
N ARG A 136 6.91 -6.27 -0.37
CA ARG A 136 7.32 -5.06 -1.06
C ARG A 136 6.55 -3.84 -0.57
N LEU A 137 5.25 -3.97 -0.37
CA LEU A 137 4.40 -2.90 0.16
C LEU A 137 4.91 -2.43 1.53
N THR A 138 5.13 -3.36 2.46
CA THR A 138 5.63 -3.08 3.82
C THR A 138 6.99 -2.36 3.77
N MET A 139 7.90 -2.86 2.93
CA MET A 139 9.22 -2.26 2.75
C MET A 139 9.17 -0.86 2.13
N GLN A 140 8.33 -0.64 1.11
CA GLN A 140 8.20 0.65 0.43
C GLN A 140 7.70 1.72 1.40
N ILE A 141 6.66 1.44 2.17
CA ILE A 141 6.13 2.36 3.19
C ILE A 141 7.24 2.73 4.18
N ALA A 142 7.92 1.74 4.76
CA ALA A 142 8.95 1.98 5.77
C ALA A 142 10.13 2.81 5.23
N LYS A 143 10.64 2.49 4.05
CA LYS A 143 11.77 3.21 3.44
C LYS A 143 11.41 4.64 3.08
N THR A 144 10.22 4.86 2.55
CA THR A 144 9.75 6.20 2.20
C THR A 144 9.62 7.08 3.45
N LEU A 145 9.02 6.57 4.52
CA LEU A 145 8.92 7.30 5.77
C LEU A 145 10.29 7.60 6.37
N MET A 146 11.19 6.62 6.39
CA MET A 146 12.55 6.80 6.91
C MET A 146 13.31 7.92 6.18
N SER A 147 13.23 7.93 4.83
CA SER A 147 13.89 8.92 4.00
C SER A 147 13.24 10.30 4.08
N ALA A 148 11.92 10.38 3.98
CA ALA A 148 11.21 11.66 3.91
C ALA A 148 11.19 12.41 5.25
N LEU A 149 11.14 11.69 6.37
CA LEU A 149 11.08 12.28 7.71
C LEU A 149 12.46 12.43 8.36
N ASP A 150 13.52 11.90 7.76
CA ASP A 150 14.83 11.80 8.41
C ASP A 150 14.70 11.22 9.83
N ALA A 151 13.89 10.17 9.98
CA ALA A 151 13.54 9.61 11.28
C ALA A 151 14.70 8.83 11.91
N LYS A 152 14.76 8.77 13.26
CA LYS A 152 15.70 7.90 13.98
C LYS A 152 15.40 6.42 13.76
N GLY A 153 14.14 6.08 13.52
CA GLY A 153 13.69 4.73 13.25
C GLY A 153 12.27 4.70 12.70
N VAL A 154 11.94 3.64 11.98
CA VAL A 154 10.60 3.38 11.43
C VAL A 154 10.25 1.91 11.61
N ALA A 155 9.01 1.64 11.97
CA ALA A 155 8.42 0.31 12.01
C ALA A 155 7.12 0.28 11.21
N VAL A 156 6.96 -0.71 10.36
CA VAL A 156 5.72 -0.97 9.62
C VAL A 156 5.35 -2.44 9.79
N THR A 157 4.11 -2.70 10.17
CA THR A 157 3.51 -4.03 10.25
C THR A 157 2.23 -4.03 9.42
N ILE A 158 2.06 -5.02 8.57
CA ILE A 158 0.83 -5.25 7.81
C ILE A 158 0.30 -6.65 8.18
N ASP A 159 -0.97 -6.73 8.53
CA ASP A 159 -1.71 -7.98 8.77
C ASP A 159 -2.91 -8.00 7.82
N ALA A 160 -2.90 -8.88 6.82
CA ALA A 160 -3.89 -8.85 5.76
C ALA A 160 -4.25 -10.24 5.22
N ALA A 161 -5.50 -10.39 4.81
CA ALA A 161 -6.03 -11.55 4.10
C ALA A 161 -5.88 -11.37 2.59
N HIS A 162 -5.39 -12.41 1.91
CA HIS A 162 -5.21 -12.43 0.46
C HIS A 162 -6.36 -13.20 -0.21
N GLN A 163 -7.20 -12.50 -0.98
CA GLN A 163 -8.35 -13.13 -1.63
C GLN A 163 -7.95 -14.18 -2.68
N CYS A 164 -6.77 -14.10 -3.23
CA CYS A 164 -6.21 -15.15 -4.08
C CYS A 164 -5.96 -16.48 -3.36
N MET A 165 -5.90 -16.47 -2.02
CA MET A 165 -5.78 -17.68 -1.17
C MET A 165 -7.10 -18.10 -0.54
N THR A 166 -8.03 -17.16 -0.32
CA THR A 166 -9.30 -17.45 0.36
C THR A 166 -10.39 -17.92 -0.61
N MET A 167 -10.54 -17.23 -1.74
CA MET A 167 -11.65 -17.47 -2.70
C MET A 167 -11.32 -18.55 -3.74
N ARG A 168 -10.05 -18.85 -3.95
CA ARG A 168 -9.55 -19.81 -4.94
C ARG A 168 -8.26 -20.50 -4.43
N GLY A 169 -7.70 -21.40 -5.23
CA GLY A 169 -6.46 -22.10 -4.90
C GLY A 169 -6.62 -22.97 -3.65
N ILE A 170 -5.88 -22.68 -2.62
CA ILE A 170 -5.85 -23.51 -1.39
C ILE A 170 -7.03 -23.25 -0.44
N LYS A 171 -7.88 -22.27 -0.71
CA LYS A 171 -9.13 -21.94 0.01
C LYS A 171 -8.96 -21.87 1.54
N LYS A 172 -8.02 -21.05 2.00
CA LYS A 172 -7.75 -20.82 3.43
C LYS A 172 -8.39 -19.52 3.90
N GLU A 173 -9.68 -19.55 4.20
CA GLU A 173 -10.52 -18.39 4.50
C GLU A 173 -10.06 -17.58 5.73
N LYS A 174 -9.53 -18.25 6.76
CA LYS A 174 -9.10 -17.61 8.01
C LYS A 174 -7.61 -17.24 8.04
N ALA A 175 -6.86 -17.55 6.97
CA ALA A 175 -5.43 -17.26 6.93
C ALA A 175 -5.20 -15.78 6.68
N THR A 176 -4.38 -15.15 7.51
CA THR A 176 -3.80 -13.83 7.27
C THR A 176 -2.27 -13.94 7.15
N THR A 177 -1.68 -12.98 6.49
CA THR A 177 -0.22 -12.85 6.37
C THR A 177 0.22 -11.63 7.16
N VAL A 178 1.20 -11.80 8.05
CA VAL A 178 1.82 -10.70 8.77
C VAL A 178 3.21 -10.43 8.20
N THR A 179 3.46 -9.19 7.81
CA THR A 179 4.79 -8.74 7.39
C THR A 179 5.24 -7.56 8.23
N ASN A 180 6.52 -7.56 8.62
CA ASN A 180 7.15 -6.51 9.41
C ASN A 180 8.35 -5.94 8.67
N TYR A 181 8.57 -4.63 8.78
CA TYR A 181 9.80 -4.01 8.31
C TYR A 181 10.27 -2.94 9.30
N PHE A 182 11.46 -3.13 9.85
CA PHE A 182 12.07 -2.29 10.88
C PHE A 182 13.32 -1.61 10.34
N LEU A 183 13.49 -0.32 10.63
CA LEU A 183 14.64 0.50 10.26
C LEU A 183 15.14 1.34 11.44
N GLY A 184 16.45 1.66 11.45
CA GLY A 184 17.09 2.46 12.50
C GLY A 184 16.85 1.87 13.88
N SER A 185 16.46 2.68 14.86
CA SER A 185 16.29 2.26 16.26
C SER A 185 15.37 1.06 16.44
N PHE A 186 14.33 0.88 15.62
CA PHE A 186 13.47 -0.31 15.70
C PHE A 186 14.17 -1.60 15.26
N LYS A 187 15.18 -1.50 14.41
CA LYS A 187 15.97 -2.65 13.97
C LYS A 187 17.14 -2.95 14.91
N GLU A 188 17.72 -1.91 15.49
CA GLU A 188 18.96 -1.97 16.28
C GLU A 188 18.70 -2.27 17.77
N ASP A 189 17.52 -1.86 18.30
CA ASP A 189 17.13 -2.05 19.68
C ASP A 189 15.87 -2.92 19.83
N LEU A 190 16.05 -4.15 20.29
CA LEU A 190 14.96 -5.09 20.52
C LEU A 190 13.96 -4.63 21.58
N SER A 191 14.35 -3.77 22.53
CA SER A 191 13.44 -3.22 23.53
C SER A 191 12.43 -2.28 22.92
N ILE A 192 12.87 -1.42 21.99
CA ILE A 192 12.04 -0.51 21.21
C ILE A 192 11.11 -1.31 20.29
N GLN A 193 11.65 -2.31 19.60
CA GLN A 193 10.89 -3.19 18.74
C GLN A 193 9.78 -3.94 19.50
N ASN A 194 10.12 -4.55 20.65
CA ASN A 194 9.15 -5.27 21.49
C ASN A 194 8.08 -4.34 22.04
N ARG A 195 8.44 -3.13 22.44
CA ARG A 195 7.48 -2.12 22.88
C ARG A 195 6.48 -1.74 21.78
N TYR A 196 6.95 -1.56 20.55
CA TYR A 196 6.09 -1.34 19.40
C TYR A 196 5.14 -2.51 19.15
N LEU A 197 5.66 -3.75 19.11
CA LEU A 197 4.84 -4.94 18.91
C LEU A 197 3.75 -5.07 19.96
N LYS A 198 4.09 -4.80 21.23
CA LYS A 198 3.12 -4.80 22.32
C LYS A 198 2.01 -3.75 22.13
N TYR A 199 2.34 -2.55 21.66
CA TYR A 199 1.35 -1.49 21.40
C TYR A 199 0.37 -1.85 20.26
N ILE A 200 0.80 -2.61 19.27
CA ILE A 200 -0.07 -3.07 18.19
C ILE A 200 -0.77 -4.40 18.50
N GLY A 201 -0.55 -4.98 19.68
CA GLY A 201 -1.20 -6.23 20.13
C GLY A 201 -0.60 -7.50 19.53
N LYS A 202 0.68 -7.50 19.25
CA LYS A 202 1.44 -8.65 18.70
C LYS A 202 2.50 -9.13 19.70
#